data_0be888b889580c6c3856e3095dc28344
#
_entry.id   0be888b889580c6c3856e3095dc28344
#
_cell.length_a   1.000
_cell.length_b   1.000
_cell.length_c   1.000
_cell.angle_alpha   90.00
_cell.angle_beta   90.00
_cell.angle_gamma   90.00
#
_symmetry.space_group_name_H-M   'P 1'
#
loop_
_entity.id
_entity.type
_entity.pdbx_description
1 polymer ?
#
loop_
_entity_poly.entity_id
_entity_poly.type
_entity_poly.pdbx_seq_one_letter_code
_entity_poly.pdbx_strand_id
1 'polypeptide(L)'
;MNKQHARYFSLIVIIGLLLLTLTGCQTQSAATRHPHRINVVASLDFYGEAATAVLGNKGTVTSIIDKPSMEPHEFEATTNTAKAVSNASVIVYNGLGYDSWMTRLAADNTGTAKINVAGDILHKRDGDNEHVWYDMQTMPKLANALAKQFAKQQPQNRAYFEANAKRYIKSLAPLKAEIAKLKKGSHHERVNVSEPVFDYALTAMGYRQNNNHYAQAVQNDTDPSPKDIKQMQADIKQRKITFFVVNTQEISKMTTNLLQLAKKKPRTSRASNRITTG
;
A
#
# COMPACT_ATOMS: atom_id res chain seq x y z
N MET A 1 34.38 1.17 -83.69
CA MET A 1 33.94 0.91 -82.32
C MET A 1 32.86 -0.20 -82.42
N ASN A 2 33.21 -1.40 -81.88
CA ASN A 2 32.42 -2.62 -82.11
C ASN A 2 31.07 -2.56 -81.36
N LYS A 3 29.97 -2.82 -82.06
CA LYS A 3 28.60 -2.80 -81.53
C LYS A 3 28.42 -3.64 -80.24
N GLN A 4 29.33 -4.58 -79.99
CA GLN A 4 29.35 -5.34 -78.75
C GLN A 4 29.83 -4.57 -77.56
N HIS A 5 30.87 -3.73 -77.67
CA HIS A 5 31.35 -2.89 -76.56
C HIS A 5 30.36 -1.82 -76.12
N ALA A 6 29.58 -1.29 -77.07
CA ALA A 6 28.52 -0.33 -76.74
C ALA A 6 27.36 -0.96 -75.92
N ARG A 7 27.04 -2.24 -76.23
CA ARG A 7 26.03 -2.98 -75.46
C ARG A 7 26.48 -3.32 -74.01
N TYR A 8 27.73 -3.70 -73.86
CA TYR A 8 28.25 -3.96 -72.51
C TYR A 8 28.40 -2.68 -71.67
N PHE A 9 28.75 -1.59 -72.28
CA PHE A 9 28.83 -0.28 -71.60
C PHE A 9 27.43 0.20 -71.19
N SER A 10 26.40 0.05 -72.00
CA SER A 10 24.99 0.32 -71.61
C SER A 10 24.49 -0.56 -70.51
N LEU A 11 24.86 -1.84 -70.48
CA LEU A 11 24.45 -2.79 -69.43
C LEU A 11 25.08 -2.45 -68.08
N ILE A 12 26.37 -2.07 -68.06
CA ILE A 12 27.09 -1.65 -66.86
C ILE A 12 26.54 -0.36 -66.29
N VAL A 13 26.16 0.61 -67.14
CA VAL A 13 25.52 1.86 -66.70
C VAL A 13 24.16 1.64 -66.11
N ILE A 14 23.36 0.74 -66.71
CA ILE A 14 22.03 0.37 -66.21
C ILE A 14 22.09 -0.36 -64.85
N ILE A 15 23.06 -1.28 -64.70
CA ILE A 15 23.29 -1.94 -63.42
C ILE A 15 23.83 -1.01 -62.37
N GLY A 16 24.69 -0.06 -62.74
CA GLY A 16 25.16 0.99 -61.81
C GLY A 16 24.07 1.93 -61.36
N LEU A 17 23.10 2.28 -62.23
CA LEU A 17 21.95 3.11 -61.84
C LEU A 17 20.94 2.32 -60.98
N LEU A 18 20.83 1.00 -61.17
CA LEU A 18 19.94 0.16 -60.36
C LEU A 18 20.46 -0.05 -58.93
N LEU A 19 21.78 -0.05 -58.74
CA LEU A 19 22.45 -0.17 -57.42
C LEU A 19 22.39 1.11 -56.58
N LEU A 20 22.19 2.30 -57.22
CA LEU A 20 22.07 3.58 -56.55
C LEU A 20 20.69 3.81 -55.94
N THR A 21 19.66 3.03 -56.33
CA THR A 21 18.32 3.16 -55.75
C THR A 21 18.07 2.35 -54.48
N LEU A 22 19.04 1.53 -54.03
CA LEU A 22 18.92 0.65 -52.85
C LEU A 22 19.43 1.28 -51.54
N THR A 23 19.99 2.48 -51.59
CA THR A 23 20.28 3.26 -50.40
C THR A 23 19.08 4.14 -50.00
N GLY A 24 17.91 3.52 -49.95
CA GLY A 24 16.78 4.07 -49.23
C GLY A 24 17.16 4.14 -47.74
N CYS A 25 17.45 5.36 -47.28
CA CYS A 25 17.52 5.64 -45.84
C CYS A 25 16.28 5.06 -45.18
N GLN A 26 16.40 3.92 -44.57
CA GLN A 26 15.53 3.52 -43.48
C GLN A 26 15.82 4.49 -42.34
N THR A 27 15.29 5.70 -42.43
CA THR A 27 15.00 6.47 -41.22
C THR A 27 13.98 5.63 -40.48
N GLN A 28 14.51 4.74 -39.62
CA GLN A 28 13.75 4.21 -38.52
C GLN A 28 13.29 5.46 -37.76
N SER A 29 12.07 5.92 -38.09
CA SER A 29 11.33 6.81 -37.20
C SER A 29 11.36 6.09 -35.86
N ALA A 30 12.26 6.53 -34.99
CA ALA A 30 12.11 6.28 -33.58
C ALA A 30 10.72 6.81 -33.28
N ALA A 31 9.73 5.92 -33.30
CA ALA A 31 8.42 6.23 -32.82
C ALA A 31 8.70 6.85 -31.46
N THR A 32 8.51 8.15 -31.34
CA THR A 32 8.47 8.85 -30.08
C THR A 32 7.36 8.14 -29.33
N ARG A 33 7.73 7.09 -28.59
CA ARG A 33 6.84 6.50 -27.59
C ARG A 33 6.58 7.65 -26.66
N HIS A 34 5.44 8.33 -26.86
CA HIS A 34 4.89 9.19 -25.83
C HIS A 34 4.98 8.36 -24.57
N PRO A 35 5.71 8.83 -23.54
CA PRO A 35 5.87 8.03 -22.34
C PRO A 35 4.47 7.68 -21.86
N HIS A 36 4.14 6.37 -21.88
CA HIS A 36 2.85 5.91 -21.43
C HIS A 36 2.66 6.45 -20.02
N ARG A 37 1.64 7.28 -19.85
CA ARG A 37 1.35 7.92 -18.57
C ARG A 37 1.06 6.79 -17.56
N ILE A 38 1.81 6.75 -16.46
CA ILE A 38 1.61 5.73 -15.43
C ILE A 38 0.23 5.95 -14.82
N ASN A 39 -0.59 4.91 -14.79
CA ASN A 39 -1.90 4.91 -14.13
C ASN A 39 -1.85 3.93 -12.97
N VAL A 40 -1.87 4.44 -11.74
CA VAL A 40 -1.85 3.65 -10.51
C VAL A 40 -3.26 3.52 -9.97
N VAL A 41 -3.65 2.30 -9.62
CA VAL A 41 -4.87 2.04 -8.84
C VAL A 41 -4.45 1.41 -7.52
N ALA A 42 -4.80 2.08 -6.42
CA ALA A 42 -4.59 1.59 -5.06
C ALA A 42 -5.92 1.12 -4.46
N SER A 43 -5.91 0.03 -3.73
CA SER A 43 -7.10 -0.43 -3.01
C SER A 43 -7.53 0.58 -1.94
N LEU A 44 -6.57 1.20 -1.26
CA LEU A 44 -6.75 2.04 -0.08
C LEU A 44 -6.05 3.38 -0.26
N ASP A 45 -6.60 4.43 0.34
CA ASP A 45 -6.15 5.81 0.20
C ASP A 45 -4.73 6.04 0.71
N PHE A 46 -4.34 5.45 1.84
CA PHE A 46 -2.99 5.61 2.39
C PHE A 46 -1.89 4.98 1.50
N TYR A 47 -2.20 3.95 0.70
CA TYR A 47 -1.30 3.46 -0.35
C TYR A 47 -1.33 4.38 -1.57
N GLY A 48 -2.50 4.93 -1.89
CA GLY A 48 -2.66 5.94 -2.93
C GLY A 48 -1.91 7.23 -2.62
N GLU A 49 -1.89 7.66 -1.35
CA GLU A 49 -1.08 8.80 -0.88
C GLU A 49 0.41 8.57 -1.15
N ALA A 50 0.94 7.42 -0.72
CA ALA A 50 2.34 7.07 -0.97
C ALA A 50 2.65 7.02 -2.47
N ALA A 51 1.74 6.44 -3.27
CA ALA A 51 1.89 6.39 -4.73
C ALA A 51 1.87 7.79 -5.35
N THR A 52 0.96 8.66 -4.93
CA THR A 52 0.87 10.06 -5.38
C THR A 52 2.14 10.83 -5.04
N ALA A 53 2.64 10.69 -3.82
CA ALA A 53 3.86 11.36 -3.38
C ALA A 53 5.08 10.94 -4.22
N VAL A 54 5.19 9.65 -4.59
CA VAL A 54 6.32 9.13 -5.37
C VAL A 54 6.15 9.44 -6.86
N LEU A 55 4.94 9.28 -7.41
CA LEU A 55 4.66 9.47 -8.83
C LEU A 55 4.74 10.95 -9.26
N GLY A 56 4.27 11.85 -8.39
CA GLY A 56 4.17 13.28 -8.68
C GLY A 56 3.32 13.54 -9.94
N ASN A 57 3.80 14.35 -10.85
CA ASN A 57 3.09 14.73 -12.08
C ASN A 57 3.30 13.78 -13.27
N LYS A 58 3.92 12.61 -13.05
CA LYS A 58 4.28 11.68 -14.13
C LYS A 58 3.19 10.66 -14.46
N GLY A 59 2.05 10.75 -13.81
CA GLY A 59 0.93 9.83 -14.00
C GLY A 59 -0.32 10.25 -13.25
N THR A 60 -1.19 9.28 -12.98
CA THR A 60 -2.41 9.44 -12.20
C THR A 60 -2.48 8.35 -11.14
N VAL A 61 -3.11 8.66 -10.01
CA VAL A 61 -3.38 7.71 -8.93
C VAL A 61 -4.86 7.76 -8.62
N THR A 62 -5.48 6.60 -8.49
CA THR A 62 -6.86 6.43 -8.05
C THR A 62 -6.86 5.50 -6.85
N SER A 63 -7.38 5.96 -5.72
CA SER A 63 -7.70 5.11 -4.57
C SER A 63 -9.14 4.66 -4.67
N ILE A 64 -9.41 3.36 -4.51
CA ILE A 64 -10.78 2.83 -4.63
C ILE A 64 -11.54 3.09 -3.33
N ILE A 65 -10.98 2.73 -2.20
CA ILE A 65 -11.50 3.09 -0.88
C ILE A 65 -10.78 4.35 -0.42
N ASP A 66 -11.52 5.46 -0.40
CA ASP A 66 -11.02 6.80 -0.09
C ASP A 66 -11.75 7.45 1.10
N LYS A 67 -12.64 6.70 1.74
CA LYS A 67 -13.43 7.17 2.89
C LYS A 67 -13.25 6.24 4.09
N PRO A 68 -12.96 6.79 5.28
CA PRO A 68 -12.80 5.99 6.49
C PRO A 68 -14.04 5.16 6.88
N SER A 69 -15.21 5.52 6.38
CA SER A 69 -16.47 4.80 6.65
C SER A 69 -16.69 3.58 5.77
N MET A 70 -15.81 3.31 4.80
CA MET A 70 -15.90 2.14 3.93
C MET A 70 -15.07 1.00 4.52
N GLU A 71 -15.74 -0.11 4.87
CA GLU A 71 -15.08 -1.30 5.40
C GLU A 71 -14.48 -2.13 4.24
N PRO A 72 -13.15 -2.37 4.21
CA PRO A 72 -12.52 -3.06 3.09
C PRO A 72 -12.89 -4.53 2.94
N HIS A 73 -13.20 -5.23 4.03
CA HIS A 73 -13.62 -6.64 3.98
C HIS A 73 -14.97 -6.81 3.30
N GLU A 74 -15.89 -5.87 3.55
CA GLU A 74 -17.25 -5.87 3.01
C GLU A 74 -17.39 -5.13 1.68
N PHE A 75 -16.29 -4.58 1.16
CA PHE A 75 -16.35 -3.79 -0.06
C PHE A 75 -16.71 -4.62 -1.28
N GLU A 76 -17.83 -4.26 -1.92
CA GLU A 76 -18.26 -4.84 -3.17
C GLU A 76 -17.79 -4.01 -4.37
N ALA A 77 -16.95 -4.63 -5.21
CA ALA A 77 -16.41 -3.98 -6.39
C ALA A 77 -17.49 -3.73 -7.44
N THR A 78 -17.60 -2.48 -7.87
CA THR A 78 -18.53 -2.06 -8.92
C THR A 78 -17.92 -2.26 -10.32
N THR A 79 -18.74 -2.12 -11.38
CA THR A 79 -18.26 -2.08 -12.76
C THR A 79 -17.22 -0.97 -12.97
N ASN A 80 -17.39 0.18 -12.31
CA ASN A 80 -16.42 1.28 -12.39
C ASN A 80 -15.10 0.90 -11.71
N THR A 81 -15.15 0.20 -10.58
CA THR A 81 -13.97 -0.37 -9.92
C THR A 81 -13.22 -1.31 -10.84
N ALA A 82 -13.93 -2.28 -11.45
CA ALA A 82 -13.34 -3.24 -12.38
C ALA A 82 -12.71 -2.53 -13.59
N LYS A 83 -13.38 -1.52 -14.17
CA LYS A 83 -12.85 -0.70 -15.25
C LYS A 83 -11.60 0.09 -14.84
N ALA A 84 -11.56 0.66 -13.65
CA ALA A 84 -10.38 1.36 -13.16
C ALA A 84 -9.18 0.41 -13.04
N VAL A 85 -9.39 -0.77 -12.44
CA VAL A 85 -8.35 -1.80 -12.27
C VAL A 85 -7.86 -2.33 -13.62
N SER A 86 -8.77 -2.59 -14.58
CA SER A 86 -8.39 -3.08 -15.91
C SER A 86 -7.52 -2.10 -16.71
N ASN A 87 -7.67 -0.81 -16.47
CA ASN A 87 -6.89 0.26 -17.13
C ASN A 87 -5.61 0.63 -16.35
N ALA A 88 -5.34 -0.01 -15.22
CA ALA A 88 -4.17 0.30 -14.42
C ALA A 88 -2.87 -0.22 -15.07
N SER A 89 -1.79 0.55 -14.97
CA SER A 89 -0.44 0.08 -15.28
C SER A 89 0.32 -0.40 -14.04
N VAL A 90 -0.15 0.01 -12.84
CA VAL A 90 0.32 -0.45 -11.53
C VAL A 90 -0.89 -0.59 -10.61
N ILE A 91 -1.02 -1.73 -9.96
CA ILE A 91 -2.02 -1.99 -8.93
C ILE A 91 -1.29 -2.15 -7.60
N VAL A 92 -1.76 -1.45 -6.56
CA VAL A 92 -1.24 -1.54 -5.19
C VAL A 92 -2.36 -1.98 -4.27
N TYR A 93 -2.14 -3.04 -3.50
CA TYR A 93 -3.15 -3.59 -2.60
C TYR A 93 -2.50 -4.17 -1.34
N ASN A 94 -3.31 -4.31 -0.28
CA ASN A 94 -2.83 -4.76 1.02
C ASN A 94 -2.40 -6.23 1.00
N GLY A 95 -3.26 -7.12 0.56
CA GLY A 95 -3.12 -8.56 0.70
C GLY A 95 -3.62 -9.09 2.06
N LEU A 96 -3.27 -10.33 2.39
CA LEU A 96 -3.68 -11.04 3.62
C LEU A 96 -5.21 -11.14 3.82
N GLY A 97 -5.98 -11.10 2.73
CA GLY A 97 -7.44 -11.15 2.82
C GLY A 97 -8.13 -9.80 2.98
N TYR A 98 -7.43 -8.76 3.44
CA TYR A 98 -8.00 -7.46 3.77
C TYR A 98 -8.77 -6.79 2.62
N ASP A 99 -8.23 -6.86 1.41
CA ASP A 99 -8.80 -6.34 0.17
C ASP A 99 -8.90 -7.44 -0.91
N SER A 100 -9.45 -8.58 -0.53
CA SER A 100 -9.55 -9.77 -1.40
C SER A 100 -10.29 -9.50 -2.72
N TRP A 101 -11.22 -8.54 -2.76
CA TRP A 101 -11.87 -8.07 -3.97
C TRP A 101 -10.86 -7.49 -4.98
N MET A 102 -9.84 -6.74 -4.50
CA MET A 102 -8.78 -6.22 -5.38
C MET A 102 -7.90 -7.34 -5.91
N THR A 103 -7.56 -8.33 -5.07
CA THR A 103 -6.81 -9.52 -5.50
C THR A 103 -7.51 -10.23 -6.64
N ARG A 104 -8.84 -10.42 -6.55
CA ARG A 104 -9.65 -11.03 -7.63
C ARG A 104 -9.64 -10.19 -8.90
N LEU A 105 -9.91 -8.89 -8.82
CA LEU A 105 -9.89 -8.00 -10.00
C LEU A 105 -8.50 -7.91 -10.65
N ALA A 106 -7.45 -7.94 -9.84
CA ALA A 106 -6.08 -7.88 -10.33
C ALA A 106 -5.64 -9.21 -10.98
N ALA A 107 -6.24 -10.36 -10.65
CA ALA A 107 -5.84 -11.66 -11.16
C ALA A 107 -5.91 -11.70 -12.69
N ASP A 108 -7.00 -11.21 -13.27
CA ASP A 108 -7.27 -11.22 -14.71
C ASP A 108 -6.46 -10.16 -15.49
N ASN A 109 -5.86 -9.19 -14.79
CA ASN A 109 -5.10 -8.12 -15.42
C ASN A 109 -3.64 -8.56 -15.67
N THR A 110 -3.45 -9.27 -16.79
CA THR A 110 -2.12 -9.76 -17.22
C THR A 110 -1.27 -8.59 -17.76
N GLY A 111 0.02 -8.56 -17.44
CA GLY A 111 0.93 -7.50 -17.89
C GLY A 111 0.96 -6.23 -17.05
N THR A 112 0.05 -6.06 -16.11
CA THR A 112 0.06 -4.97 -15.13
C THR A 112 0.96 -5.32 -13.93
N ALA A 113 1.76 -4.36 -13.48
CA ALA A 113 2.56 -4.54 -12.29
C ALA A 113 1.65 -4.56 -11.05
N LYS A 114 1.76 -5.59 -10.24
CA LYS A 114 1.00 -5.79 -9.00
C LYS A 114 1.96 -5.68 -7.83
N ILE A 115 1.57 -4.94 -6.81
CA ILE A 115 2.32 -4.76 -5.56
C ILE A 115 1.40 -5.18 -4.42
N ASN A 116 1.60 -6.40 -3.94
CA ASN A 116 1.02 -6.88 -2.69
C ASN A 116 1.86 -6.36 -1.53
N VAL A 117 1.34 -5.38 -0.79
CA VAL A 117 2.13 -4.71 0.24
C VAL A 117 2.53 -5.67 1.36
N ALA A 118 1.61 -6.46 1.87
CA ALA A 118 1.92 -7.43 2.92
C ALA A 118 2.85 -8.55 2.42
N GLY A 119 2.55 -9.15 1.27
CA GLY A 119 3.31 -10.28 0.72
C GLY A 119 4.64 -9.87 0.12
N ASP A 120 4.63 -8.97 -0.89
CA ASP A 120 5.84 -8.66 -1.66
C ASP A 120 6.80 -7.73 -0.93
N ILE A 121 6.27 -6.78 -0.12
CA ILE A 121 7.07 -5.74 0.53
C ILE A 121 7.49 -6.14 1.94
N LEU A 122 6.59 -6.77 2.69
CA LEU A 122 6.81 -7.09 4.11
C LEU A 122 7.05 -8.58 4.37
N HIS A 123 6.86 -9.43 3.36
CA HIS A 123 7.03 -10.88 3.45
C HIS A 123 6.14 -11.54 4.51
N LYS A 124 4.94 -10.98 4.69
CA LYS A 124 3.90 -11.54 5.56
C LYS A 124 3.26 -12.76 4.91
N ARG A 125 2.66 -13.61 5.75
CA ARG A 125 2.02 -14.87 5.36
C ARG A 125 0.59 -14.91 5.88
N ASP A 126 -0.21 -15.79 5.32
CA ASP A 126 -1.58 -16.03 5.79
C ASP A 126 -1.58 -16.33 7.30
N GLY A 127 -2.48 -15.68 8.01
CA GLY A 127 -2.58 -15.71 9.46
C GLY A 127 -1.78 -14.62 10.20
N ASP A 128 -0.90 -13.87 9.50
CA ASP A 128 -0.33 -12.65 10.06
C ASP A 128 -1.41 -11.54 10.13
N ASN A 129 -1.23 -10.60 11.06
CA ASN A 129 -2.10 -9.43 11.16
C ASN A 129 -2.03 -8.60 9.87
N GLU A 130 -3.17 -8.38 9.25
CA GLU A 130 -3.32 -7.71 7.96
C GLU A 130 -3.18 -6.19 8.01
N HIS A 131 -3.26 -5.57 9.19
CA HIS A 131 -3.22 -4.11 9.37
C HIS A 131 -1.78 -3.54 9.24
N VAL A 132 -1.10 -3.97 8.18
CA VAL A 132 0.35 -3.75 7.98
C VAL A 132 0.73 -2.29 7.76
N TRP A 133 -0.21 -1.41 7.41
CA TRP A 133 0.06 0.02 7.23
C TRP A 133 0.46 0.72 8.54
N TYR A 134 0.18 0.12 9.68
CA TYR A 134 0.65 0.56 10.98
C TYR A 134 2.05 0.06 11.35
N ASP A 135 2.67 -0.82 10.56
CA ASP A 135 4.09 -1.14 10.71
C ASP A 135 4.94 0.01 10.15
N MET A 136 5.85 0.52 10.98
CA MET A 136 6.70 1.67 10.66
C MET A 136 7.61 1.47 9.44
N GLN A 137 7.77 0.25 8.97
CA GLN A 137 8.56 -0.07 7.79
C GLN A 137 7.75 -0.06 6.50
N THR A 138 6.42 -0.17 6.58
CA THR A 138 5.55 -0.36 5.40
C THR A 138 5.66 0.77 4.42
N MET A 139 5.35 1.98 4.83
CA MET A 139 5.34 3.13 3.93
C MET A 139 6.72 3.47 3.35
N PRO A 140 7.83 3.44 4.12
CA PRO A 140 9.17 3.60 3.57
C PRO A 140 9.55 2.54 2.53
N LYS A 141 9.24 1.27 2.79
CA LYS A 141 9.53 0.17 1.84
C LYS A 141 8.66 0.28 0.60
N LEU A 142 7.36 0.57 0.76
CA LEU A 142 6.43 0.79 -0.35
C LEU A 142 6.89 1.95 -1.24
N ALA A 143 7.27 3.10 -0.67
CA ALA A 143 7.76 4.25 -1.45
C ALA A 143 8.96 3.89 -2.33
N ASN A 144 9.92 3.12 -1.79
CA ASN A 144 11.07 2.66 -2.56
C ASN A 144 10.67 1.65 -3.66
N ALA A 145 9.74 0.74 -3.38
CA ALA A 145 9.22 -0.20 -4.37
C ALA A 145 8.48 0.50 -5.51
N LEU A 146 7.65 1.49 -5.19
CA LEU A 146 6.95 2.33 -6.15
C LEU A 146 7.94 3.10 -7.05
N ALA A 147 8.96 3.74 -6.47
CA ALA A 147 9.98 4.44 -7.25
C ALA A 147 10.69 3.50 -8.24
N LYS A 148 11.06 2.30 -7.78
CA LYS A 148 11.66 1.26 -8.63
C LYS A 148 10.71 0.81 -9.74
N GLN A 149 9.43 0.62 -9.44
CA GLN A 149 8.42 0.19 -10.40
C GLN A 149 8.14 1.28 -11.45
N PHE A 150 8.00 2.54 -11.02
CA PHE A 150 7.79 3.66 -11.92
C PHE A 150 9.01 3.91 -12.82
N ALA A 151 10.22 3.75 -12.29
CA ALA A 151 11.45 3.83 -13.07
C ALA A 151 11.59 2.73 -14.13
N LYS A 152 10.96 1.56 -13.95
CA LYS A 152 10.89 0.53 -15.00
C LYS A 152 9.97 0.97 -16.16
N GLN A 153 8.88 1.66 -15.88
CA GLN A 153 7.92 2.13 -16.89
C GLN A 153 8.37 3.43 -17.56
N GLN A 154 9.06 4.31 -16.83
CA GLN A 154 9.60 5.57 -17.34
C GLN A 154 11.07 5.75 -16.91
N PRO A 155 12.03 5.05 -17.54
CA PRO A 155 13.45 5.08 -17.14
C PRO A 155 14.07 6.48 -17.10
N GLN A 156 13.63 7.37 -18.00
CA GLN A 156 14.07 8.77 -18.08
C GLN A 156 13.70 9.59 -16.83
N ASN A 157 12.70 9.15 -16.05
CA ASN A 157 12.23 9.83 -14.84
C ASN A 157 12.73 9.14 -13.55
N ARG A 158 13.65 8.18 -13.63
CA ARG A 158 14.17 7.42 -12.47
C ARG A 158 14.59 8.32 -11.31
N ALA A 159 15.48 9.27 -11.57
CA ALA A 159 15.99 10.19 -10.54
C ALA A 159 14.87 11.00 -9.86
N TYR A 160 13.84 11.38 -10.63
CA TYR A 160 12.66 12.07 -10.11
C TYR A 160 11.88 11.22 -9.12
N PHE A 161 11.58 9.95 -9.47
CA PHE A 161 10.85 9.04 -8.58
C PHE A 161 11.63 8.71 -7.32
N GLU A 162 12.95 8.46 -7.45
CA GLU A 162 13.82 8.19 -6.29
C GLU A 162 13.92 9.40 -5.35
N ALA A 163 14.01 10.62 -5.89
CA ALA A 163 14.01 11.83 -5.09
C ALA A 163 12.68 12.03 -4.37
N ASN A 164 11.55 11.72 -5.04
CA ASN A 164 10.22 11.81 -4.45
C ASN A 164 10.04 10.80 -3.31
N ALA A 165 10.46 9.54 -3.52
CA ALA A 165 10.43 8.53 -2.47
C ALA A 165 11.24 8.94 -1.24
N LYS A 166 12.45 9.48 -1.44
CA LYS A 166 13.27 10.02 -0.34
C LYS A 166 12.57 11.16 0.41
N ARG A 167 11.90 12.08 -0.30
CA ARG A 167 11.13 13.17 0.34
C ARG A 167 9.97 12.63 1.16
N TYR A 168 9.19 11.69 0.61
CA TYR A 168 8.10 11.05 1.32
C TYR A 168 8.59 10.32 2.57
N ILE A 169 9.65 9.53 2.47
CA ILE A 169 10.24 8.83 3.63
C ILE A 169 10.72 9.84 4.69
N LYS A 170 11.31 10.96 4.27
CA LYS A 170 11.75 12.02 5.18
C LYS A 170 10.56 12.70 5.89
N SER A 171 9.42 12.87 5.21
CA SER A 171 8.23 13.46 5.83
C SER A 171 7.66 12.61 6.99
N LEU A 172 7.98 11.33 7.06
CA LEU A 172 7.59 10.44 8.15
C LEU A 172 8.49 10.56 9.40
N ALA A 173 9.55 11.38 9.35
CA ALA A 173 10.50 11.52 10.46
C ALA A 173 9.85 12.01 11.78
N PRO A 174 8.91 12.98 11.79
CA PRO A 174 8.23 13.39 13.02
C PRO A 174 7.46 12.24 13.67
N LEU A 175 6.73 11.44 12.89
CA LEU A 175 6.02 10.27 13.40
C LEU A 175 6.97 9.25 14.03
N LYS A 176 8.10 8.95 13.37
CA LYS A 176 9.12 8.05 13.90
C LYS A 176 9.71 8.57 15.21
N ALA A 177 9.95 9.87 15.31
CA ALA A 177 10.47 10.50 16.53
C ALA A 177 9.49 10.38 17.70
N GLU A 178 8.18 10.63 17.45
CA GLU A 178 7.16 10.50 18.49
C GLU A 178 7.00 9.06 18.97
N ILE A 179 6.99 8.09 18.05
CA ILE A 179 6.96 6.65 18.41
C ILE A 179 8.17 6.27 19.24
N ALA A 180 9.37 6.74 18.89
CA ALA A 180 10.59 6.48 19.67
C ALA A 180 10.52 7.09 21.08
N LYS A 181 9.91 8.28 21.22
CA LYS A 181 9.67 8.93 22.50
C LYS A 181 8.67 8.13 23.35
N LEU A 182 7.53 7.70 22.76
CA LEU A 182 6.54 6.87 23.44
C LEU A 182 7.15 5.54 23.89
N LYS A 183 7.98 4.89 23.05
CA LYS A 183 8.67 3.67 23.39
C LYS A 183 9.55 3.78 24.64
N LYS A 184 10.24 4.90 24.81
CA LYS A 184 11.06 5.15 25.99
C LYS A 184 10.24 5.29 27.28
N GLY A 185 8.97 5.72 27.16
CA GLY A 185 8.07 5.96 28.30
C GLY A 185 7.12 4.82 28.61
N SER A 186 6.99 3.82 27.74
CA SER A 186 5.91 2.82 27.83
C SER A 186 6.16 1.71 28.86
N HIS A 187 7.39 1.43 29.26
CA HIS A 187 7.77 0.38 30.24
C HIS A 187 7.06 -0.98 30.01
N HIS A 188 6.69 -1.32 28.76
CA HIS A 188 5.94 -2.52 28.37
C HIS A 188 4.57 -2.66 29.07
N GLU A 189 3.92 -1.55 29.33
CA GLU A 189 2.59 -1.51 29.91
C GLU A 189 1.58 -2.26 29.03
N ARG A 190 0.58 -2.86 29.69
CA ARG A 190 -0.47 -3.62 29.02
C ARG A 190 -1.58 -2.70 28.53
N VAL A 191 -2.10 -2.99 27.34
CA VAL A 191 -3.21 -2.28 26.71
C VAL A 191 -4.22 -3.29 26.19
N ASN A 192 -5.48 -2.90 26.12
CA ASN A 192 -6.51 -3.64 25.41
C ASN A 192 -6.82 -2.97 24.08
N VAL A 193 -7.28 -3.73 23.12
CA VAL A 193 -7.77 -3.26 21.81
C VAL A 193 -9.15 -3.88 21.54
N SER A 194 -10.00 -3.20 20.77
CA SER A 194 -11.25 -3.82 20.28
C SER A 194 -10.99 -4.85 19.20
N GLU A 195 -10.00 -4.55 18.36
CA GLU A 195 -9.50 -5.36 17.26
C GLU A 195 -8.00 -5.15 17.10
N PRO A 196 -7.27 -6.05 16.43
CA PRO A 196 -5.81 -5.95 16.31
C PRO A 196 -5.35 -4.91 15.27
N VAL A 197 -6.18 -3.90 14.96
CA VAL A 197 -5.92 -2.88 13.93
C VAL A 197 -4.62 -2.11 14.20
N PHE A 198 -4.40 -1.74 15.47
CA PHE A 198 -3.31 -0.85 15.86
C PHE A 198 -2.08 -1.57 16.46
N ASP A 199 -2.03 -2.90 16.40
CA ASP A 199 -1.06 -3.73 17.10
C ASP A 199 0.40 -3.48 16.70
N TYR A 200 0.66 -3.29 15.41
CA TYR A 200 2.01 -2.94 14.94
C TYR A 200 2.51 -1.64 15.55
N ALA A 201 1.66 -0.61 15.60
CA ALA A 201 2.00 0.67 16.20
C ALA A 201 2.17 0.55 17.72
N LEU A 202 1.30 -0.18 18.40
CA LEU A 202 1.43 -0.45 19.85
C LEU A 202 2.74 -1.14 20.18
N THR A 203 3.11 -2.16 19.41
CA THR A 203 4.38 -2.87 19.55
C THR A 203 5.57 -1.93 19.30
N ALA A 204 5.50 -1.09 18.26
CA ALA A 204 6.55 -0.11 17.95
C ALA A 204 6.72 0.91 19.08
N MET A 205 5.63 1.32 19.75
CA MET A 205 5.61 2.20 20.90
C MET A 205 5.97 1.50 22.23
N GLY A 206 6.23 0.18 22.20
CA GLY A 206 6.64 -0.61 23.37
C GLY A 206 5.52 -1.06 24.30
N TYR A 207 4.26 -0.95 23.89
CA TYR A 207 3.11 -1.50 24.62
C TYR A 207 2.93 -2.99 24.33
N ARG A 208 2.24 -3.69 25.24
CA ARG A 208 1.87 -5.10 25.07
C ARG A 208 0.35 -5.23 25.03
N GLN A 209 -0.16 -5.78 23.94
CA GLN A 209 -1.56 -6.15 23.87
C GLN A 209 -1.85 -7.27 24.90
N ASN A 210 -2.97 -7.13 25.62
CA ASN A 210 -3.32 -8.01 26.73
C ASN A 210 -4.49 -8.95 26.42
N ASN A 211 -5.22 -8.68 25.32
CA ASN A 211 -6.46 -9.36 25.00
C ASN A 211 -6.50 -9.92 23.57
N ASN A 212 -5.42 -10.58 23.13
CA ASN A 212 -5.27 -11.07 21.76
C ASN A 212 -6.42 -11.97 21.30
N HIS A 213 -6.86 -12.93 22.15
CA HIS A 213 -7.95 -13.86 21.79
C HIS A 213 -9.27 -13.12 21.56
N TYR A 214 -9.58 -12.13 22.40
CA TYR A 214 -10.76 -11.28 22.23
C TYR A 214 -10.69 -10.50 20.91
N ALA A 215 -9.58 -9.81 20.71
CA ALA A 215 -9.38 -8.97 19.52
C ALA A 215 -9.45 -9.79 18.23
N GLN A 216 -8.83 -10.98 18.22
CA GLN A 216 -8.84 -11.88 17.08
C GLN A 216 -10.24 -12.46 16.81
N ALA A 217 -11.03 -12.74 17.86
CA ALA A 217 -12.41 -13.19 17.68
C ALA A 217 -13.25 -12.11 17.00
N VAL A 218 -13.12 -10.84 17.45
CA VAL A 218 -13.82 -9.71 16.83
C VAL A 218 -13.40 -9.53 15.38
N GLN A 219 -12.11 -9.56 15.07
CA GLN A 219 -11.61 -9.46 13.69
C GLN A 219 -12.15 -10.55 12.77
N ASN A 220 -12.38 -11.75 13.31
CA ASN A 220 -12.90 -12.90 12.55
C ASN A 220 -14.44 -12.95 12.53
N ASP A 221 -15.14 -11.90 12.91
CA ASP A 221 -16.60 -11.84 13.02
C ASP A 221 -17.18 -12.98 13.88
N THR A 222 -16.42 -13.40 14.92
CA THR A 222 -16.85 -14.43 15.85
C THR A 222 -17.05 -13.86 17.25
N ASP A 223 -17.94 -14.49 18.03
CA ASP A 223 -18.15 -14.08 19.41
C ASP A 223 -16.93 -14.39 20.30
N PRO A 224 -16.35 -13.38 20.99
CA PRO A 224 -15.32 -13.63 21.99
C PRO A 224 -15.81 -14.55 23.11
N SER A 225 -14.93 -15.41 23.61
CA SER A 225 -15.33 -16.37 24.64
C SER A 225 -15.76 -15.68 25.95
N PRO A 226 -16.70 -16.26 26.73
CA PRO A 226 -17.07 -15.74 28.05
C PRO A 226 -15.87 -15.62 29.00
N LYS A 227 -14.85 -16.46 28.81
CA LYS A 227 -13.60 -16.43 29.58
C LYS A 227 -12.81 -15.17 29.27
N ASP A 228 -12.63 -14.82 27.98
CA ASP A 228 -11.90 -13.65 27.54
C ASP A 228 -12.58 -12.37 28.02
N ILE A 229 -13.91 -12.30 27.92
CA ILE A 229 -14.71 -11.18 28.40
C ILE A 229 -14.53 -10.98 29.92
N LYS A 230 -14.65 -12.07 30.71
CA LYS A 230 -14.46 -12.03 32.17
C LYS A 230 -13.04 -11.59 32.51
N GLN A 231 -12.04 -12.07 31.78
CA GLN A 231 -10.65 -11.69 32.00
C GLN A 231 -10.44 -10.19 31.72
N MET A 232 -10.94 -9.67 30.60
CA MET A 232 -10.86 -8.24 30.29
C MET A 232 -11.55 -7.37 31.35
N GLN A 233 -12.75 -7.78 31.81
CA GLN A 233 -13.45 -7.09 32.89
C GLN A 233 -12.64 -7.07 34.20
N ALA A 234 -12.00 -8.19 34.55
CA ALA A 234 -11.15 -8.31 35.73
C ALA A 234 -9.91 -7.38 35.60
N ASP A 235 -9.25 -7.40 34.46
CA ASP A 235 -8.06 -6.58 34.22
C ASP A 235 -8.36 -5.07 34.23
N ILE A 236 -9.52 -4.66 33.71
CA ILE A 236 -10.01 -3.27 33.81
C ILE A 236 -10.30 -2.91 35.29
N LYS A 237 -11.05 -3.75 36.01
CA LYS A 237 -11.39 -3.50 37.42
C LYS A 237 -10.16 -3.42 38.32
N GLN A 238 -9.16 -4.25 38.05
CA GLN A 238 -7.88 -4.31 38.78
C GLN A 238 -6.84 -3.31 38.26
N ARG A 239 -7.18 -2.46 37.29
CA ARG A 239 -6.28 -1.44 36.70
C ARG A 239 -4.99 -2.01 36.13
N LYS A 240 -5.04 -3.23 35.56
CA LYS A 240 -3.90 -3.92 34.95
C LYS A 240 -3.57 -3.42 33.55
N ILE A 241 -4.52 -2.73 32.89
CA ILE A 241 -4.32 -2.10 31.58
C ILE A 241 -4.18 -0.60 31.71
N THR A 242 -3.37 0.01 30.84
CA THR A 242 -3.11 1.45 30.85
C THR A 242 -4.19 2.21 30.07
N PHE A 243 -4.57 1.72 28.91
CA PHE A 243 -5.64 2.26 28.06
C PHE A 243 -6.28 1.17 27.18
N PHE A 244 -7.38 1.56 26.53
CA PHE A 244 -8.10 0.71 25.60
C PHE A 244 -8.18 1.44 24.25
N VAL A 245 -7.62 0.83 23.18
CA VAL A 245 -7.72 1.32 21.79
C VAL A 245 -8.97 0.73 21.19
N VAL A 246 -9.75 1.56 20.50
CA VAL A 246 -11.02 1.17 19.90
C VAL A 246 -11.00 1.50 18.42
N ASN A 247 -11.29 0.51 17.58
CA ASN A 247 -11.69 0.75 16.22
C ASN A 247 -13.12 1.31 16.24
N THR A 248 -13.30 2.54 15.73
CA THR A 248 -14.61 3.21 15.71
C THR A 248 -15.46 2.81 14.51
N GLN A 249 -14.88 2.12 13.54
CA GLN A 249 -15.61 1.57 12.39
C GLN A 249 -16.44 0.34 12.82
N GLU A 250 -15.92 -0.43 13.79
CA GLU A 250 -16.53 -1.69 14.26
C GLU A 250 -16.71 -1.67 15.78
N ILE A 251 -17.86 -1.18 16.25
CA ILE A 251 -18.17 -1.10 17.69
C ILE A 251 -19.37 -1.97 18.05
N SER A 252 -19.10 -3.14 18.60
CA SER A 252 -20.14 -4.00 19.15
C SER A 252 -20.70 -3.48 20.48
N LYS A 253 -21.89 -3.94 20.85
CA LYS A 253 -22.48 -3.69 22.19
C LYS A 253 -21.55 -4.18 23.31
N MET A 254 -20.84 -5.27 23.08
CA MET A 254 -19.88 -5.84 24.03
C MET A 254 -18.68 -4.90 24.21
N THR A 255 -18.08 -4.43 23.13
CA THR A 255 -17.01 -3.43 23.16
C THR A 255 -17.45 -2.18 23.91
N THR A 256 -18.67 -1.69 23.65
CA THR A 256 -19.26 -0.54 24.34
C THR A 256 -19.32 -0.75 25.85
N ASN A 257 -19.77 -1.92 26.31
CA ASN A 257 -19.86 -2.25 27.75
C ASN A 257 -18.49 -2.27 28.42
N LEU A 258 -17.47 -2.84 27.74
CA LEU A 258 -16.07 -2.87 28.26
C LEU A 258 -15.49 -1.45 28.33
N LEU A 259 -15.78 -0.59 27.34
CA LEU A 259 -15.38 0.82 27.35
C LEU A 259 -16.02 1.60 28.51
N GLN A 260 -17.32 1.41 28.73
CA GLN A 260 -18.01 2.05 29.85
C GLN A 260 -17.40 1.61 31.19
N LEU A 261 -17.04 0.32 31.33
CA LEU A 261 -16.37 -0.18 32.51
C LEU A 261 -14.98 0.47 32.69
N ALA A 262 -14.22 0.61 31.61
CA ALA A 262 -12.90 1.26 31.63
C ALA A 262 -13.00 2.74 32.02
N LYS A 263 -13.99 3.49 31.48
CA LYS A 263 -14.25 4.89 31.82
C LYS A 263 -14.62 5.07 33.30
N LYS A 264 -15.35 4.14 33.90
CA LYS A 264 -15.73 4.18 35.32
C LYS A 264 -14.57 3.86 36.27
N LYS A 265 -13.51 3.24 35.77
CA LYS A 265 -12.33 2.81 36.54
C LYS A 265 -11.01 3.32 35.90
N PRO A 266 -10.87 4.63 35.64
CA PRO A 266 -9.66 5.13 35.01
C PRO A 266 -8.44 4.81 35.88
N ARG A 267 -7.34 4.42 35.22
CA ARG A 267 -6.04 4.38 35.86
C ARG A 267 -5.60 5.84 36.08
N THR A 268 -5.31 6.23 37.32
CA THR A 268 -4.68 7.53 37.59
C THR A 268 -3.28 7.48 37.00
N SER A 269 -3.10 8.03 35.79
CA SER A 269 -1.79 8.10 35.16
C SER A 269 -1.06 9.36 35.59
N ARG A 270 0.21 9.21 35.92
CA ARG A 270 1.16 10.31 35.76
C ARG A 270 1.29 10.57 34.24
N ALA A 271 0.76 11.70 33.81
CA ALA A 271 0.71 12.18 32.43
C ALA A 271 -0.36 11.52 31.52
N SER A 272 -1.57 12.11 31.52
CA SER A 272 -2.54 11.89 30.47
C SER A 272 -2.26 12.87 29.33
N ASN A 273 -1.69 12.42 28.24
CA ASN A 273 -1.97 13.03 26.95
C ASN A 273 -2.96 12.12 26.24
N ARG A 274 -4.21 12.58 26.17
CA ARG A 274 -5.27 11.94 25.40
C ARG A 274 -4.85 11.93 23.93
N ILE A 275 -4.78 10.76 23.36
CA ILE A 275 -4.89 10.61 21.90
C ILE A 275 -6.39 10.60 21.64
N THR A 276 -6.94 11.71 21.21
CA THR A 276 -8.27 11.79 20.63
C THR A 276 -8.10 11.53 19.15
N THR A 277 -8.61 10.40 18.68
CA THR A 277 -8.83 10.17 17.26
C THR A 277 -9.98 11.05 16.82
N GLY A 278 -9.70 12.03 15.94
CA GLY A 278 -10.68 12.74 15.15
C GLY A 278 -10.96 11.95 13.88
#